data_ba27c0c78b26c50c07afa4c064a2e79d
#
_entry.id   ba27c0c78b26c50c07afa4c064a2e79d
#
_cell.length_a   1.000
_cell.length_b   1.000
_cell.length_c   1.000
_cell.angle_alpha   90.00
_cell.angle_beta   90.00
_cell.angle_gamma   90.00
#
_symmetry.space_group_name_H-M   'P 1'
#
loop_
_entity.id
_entity.type
_entity.pdbx_description
1 polymer ?
#
loop_
_entity_poly.entity_id
_entity_poly.type
_entity_poly.pdbx_seq_one_letter_code
_entity_poly.pdbx_strand_id
1 'polypeptide(L)'
;MGNDNLRSTGKLKLCNHKSCYMKTVIHNATTRGHANHGWLDSHHSFSFANYYNPERMHFGVLRVLNDDIVKGGNGFGAHPHDNMEIVSIPLKGALEHKDTTGRHEIIKTNDVQIMSAGSGITHSEYNASKTDPVNFLQIWVFPKVKNIAPRYEQKTFDPAARENKFQVVVSPEQNGDGVYINQDAWFSLGTLKKDFTTSYAVKRQGNGVYVFVLAGEVTVNGQKLSTRDGLGISETESLSITANTDAEVLLLDVPMM
;
A
#
# COMPACT_ATOMS: atom_id res chain seq x y z
N MET A 1 -64.24 -37.07 -11.29
CA MET A 1 -63.03 -37.75 -11.75
C MET A 1 -62.30 -36.79 -12.71
N GLY A 2 -61.36 -36.06 -12.24
CA GLY A 2 -60.58 -35.10 -13.03
C GLY A 2 -59.29 -34.82 -12.27
N ASN A 3 -58.18 -35.35 -12.76
CA ASN A 3 -56.87 -35.12 -12.23
C ASN A 3 -56.31 -33.82 -12.77
N ASP A 4 -56.10 -32.82 -11.92
CA ASP A 4 -55.32 -31.60 -12.26
C ASP A 4 -53.88 -31.81 -11.87
N ASN A 5 -53.03 -31.98 -12.90
CA ASN A 5 -51.57 -31.98 -12.77
C ASN A 5 -51.08 -30.52 -12.78
N LEU A 6 -50.70 -30.01 -11.61
CA LEU A 6 -49.96 -28.74 -11.47
C LEU A 6 -48.49 -28.94 -11.87
N ARG A 7 -48.13 -28.45 -13.04
CA ARG A 7 -46.74 -28.35 -13.48
C ARG A 7 -46.08 -27.14 -12.79
N SER A 8 -45.20 -27.43 -11.85
CA SER A 8 -44.26 -26.47 -11.26
C SER A 8 -43.21 -26.10 -12.32
N THR A 9 -43.24 -24.87 -12.85
CA THR A 9 -42.19 -24.29 -13.68
C THR A 9 -41.10 -23.71 -12.76
N GLY A 10 -40.11 -24.52 -12.40
CA GLY A 10 -38.89 -24.06 -11.78
C GLY A 10 -38.11 -23.17 -12.76
N LYS A 11 -38.11 -21.87 -12.53
CA LYS A 11 -37.16 -20.95 -13.21
C LYS A 11 -35.75 -21.24 -12.70
N LEU A 12 -34.95 -21.97 -13.49
CA LEU A 12 -33.52 -22.00 -13.33
C LEU A 12 -33.00 -20.56 -13.52
N LYS A 13 -32.47 -19.96 -12.46
CA LYS A 13 -31.61 -18.78 -12.58
C LYS A 13 -30.34 -19.21 -13.33
N LEU A 14 -30.25 -18.87 -14.59
CA LEU A 14 -29.00 -18.90 -15.35
C LEU A 14 -28.02 -17.93 -14.70
N CYS A 15 -27.07 -18.47 -13.95
CA CYS A 15 -25.90 -17.72 -13.52
C CYS A 15 -25.03 -17.48 -14.76
N ASN A 16 -25.09 -16.27 -15.30
CA ASN A 16 -24.19 -15.85 -16.39
C ASN A 16 -22.76 -15.83 -15.83
N HIS A 17 -22.03 -16.91 -16.03
CA HIS A 17 -20.57 -16.94 -15.85
C HIS A 17 -19.92 -16.04 -16.92
N LYS A 18 -19.87 -14.72 -16.70
CA LYS A 18 -18.78 -13.93 -17.25
C LYS A 18 -17.54 -14.42 -16.48
N SER A 19 -16.69 -15.17 -17.16
CA SER A 19 -15.33 -15.47 -16.70
C SER A 19 -14.66 -14.11 -16.43
N CYS A 20 -14.64 -13.70 -15.16
CA CYS A 20 -13.89 -12.53 -14.72
C CYS A 20 -12.42 -12.95 -14.78
N TYR A 21 -11.72 -12.65 -15.87
CA TYR A 21 -10.27 -12.84 -15.95
C TYR A 21 -9.62 -11.78 -15.07
N MET A 22 -9.16 -12.19 -13.90
CA MET A 22 -8.29 -11.43 -13.04
C MET A 22 -7.10 -10.89 -13.86
N LYS A 23 -6.86 -9.56 -13.79
CA LYS A 23 -5.70 -8.93 -14.41
C LYS A 23 -4.57 -8.84 -13.42
N THR A 24 -3.37 -9.19 -13.86
CA THR A 24 -2.16 -9.16 -13.02
C THR A 24 -1.02 -8.44 -13.70
N VAL A 25 -0.21 -7.73 -12.92
CA VAL A 25 1.07 -7.16 -13.32
C VAL A 25 2.11 -7.45 -12.26
N ILE A 26 3.25 -8.02 -12.67
CA ILE A 26 4.36 -8.34 -11.77
C ILE A 26 5.46 -7.29 -11.90
N HIS A 27 5.99 -6.84 -10.76
CA HIS A 27 7.14 -5.97 -10.65
C HIS A 27 8.20 -6.64 -9.77
N ASN A 28 9.13 -7.38 -10.41
CA ASN A 28 10.22 -8.01 -9.68
C ASN A 28 11.12 -6.96 -9.04
N ALA A 29 11.61 -7.26 -7.84
CA ALA A 29 12.48 -6.38 -7.06
C ALA A 29 13.71 -5.90 -7.86
N THR A 30 14.31 -6.80 -8.66
CA THR A 30 15.50 -6.52 -9.48
C THR A 30 15.23 -5.62 -10.67
N THR A 31 13.96 -5.36 -11.01
CA THR A 31 13.55 -4.53 -12.15
C THR A 31 13.02 -3.16 -11.75
N ARG A 32 13.05 -2.83 -10.45
CA ARG A 32 12.68 -1.50 -9.95
C ARG A 32 13.68 -0.45 -10.43
N GLY A 33 13.22 0.80 -10.56
CA GLY A 33 14.13 1.92 -10.72
C GLY A 33 15.05 2.01 -9.50
N HIS A 34 16.30 2.43 -9.70
CA HIS A 34 17.28 2.57 -8.63
C HIS A 34 18.02 3.91 -8.77
N ALA A 35 18.09 4.66 -7.68
CA ALA A 35 18.86 5.89 -7.56
C ALA A 35 19.72 5.83 -6.30
N ASN A 36 21.03 6.05 -6.44
CA ASN A 36 21.95 6.12 -5.33
C ASN A 36 22.71 7.45 -5.37
N HIS A 37 22.44 8.30 -4.38
CA HIS A 37 23.05 9.63 -4.22
C HIS A 37 24.13 9.63 -3.12
N GLY A 38 24.58 8.47 -2.68
CA GLY A 38 25.55 8.30 -1.60
C GLY A 38 24.93 8.41 -0.21
N TRP A 39 24.07 9.39 0.04
CA TRP A 39 23.31 9.55 1.30
C TRP A 39 21.91 8.91 1.25
N LEU A 40 21.34 8.76 0.06
CA LEU A 40 20.05 8.13 -0.25
C LEU A 40 20.29 6.96 -1.21
N ASP A 41 19.77 5.79 -0.85
CA ASP A 41 19.63 4.62 -1.72
C ASP A 41 18.12 4.36 -1.86
N SER A 42 17.57 4.59 -3.07
CA SER A 42 16.13 4.58 -3.32
C SER A 42 15.76 3.61 -4.44
N HIS A 43 14.78 2.73 -4.19
CA HIS A 43 14.25 1.80 -5.16
C HIS A 43 12.79 2.14 -5.50
N HIS A 44 12.50 2.36 -6.78
CA HIS A 44 11.21 2.85 -7.27
C HIS A 44 10.40 1.74 -7.94
N SER A 45 9.23 1.39 -7.40
CA SER A 45 8.31 0.46 -8.06
C SER A 45 7.64 1.06 -9.29
N PHE A 46 7.40 2.38 -9.26
CA PHE A 46 6.81 3.18 -10.34
C PHE A 46 7.76 4.30 -10.78
N SER A 47 7.48 4.89 -11.94
CA SER A 47 8.25 6.04 -12.46
C SER A 47 8.27 7.18 -11.44
N PHE A 48 9.47 7.60 -11.06
CA PHE A 48 9.69 8.63 -10.05
C PHE A 48 11.04 9.33 -10.31
N ALA A 49 11.12 10.64 -10.09
CA ALA A 49 12.29 11.47 -10.35
C ALA A 49 12.87 11.22 -11.76
N ASN A 50 14.11 10.76 -11.85
CA ASN A 50 14.80 10.49 -13.12
C ASN A 50 14.51 9.07 -13.67
N TYR A 51 13.82 8.21 -12.92
CA TYR A 51 13.40 6.89 -13.41
C TYR A 51 12.09 7.02 -14.16
N TYR A 52 12.11 6.70 -15.46
CA TYR A 52 10.94 6.72 -16.31
C TYR A 52 10.75 5.37 -17.02
N ASN A 53 9.58 4.76 -16.81
CA ASN A 53 9.12 3.58 -17.55
C ASN A 53 7.61 3.77 -17.82
N PRO A 54 7.17 3.88 -19.09
CA PRO A 54 5.76 4.15 -19.43
C PRO A 54 4.81 3.02 -18.98
N GLU A 55 5.31 1.80 -18.78
CA GLU A 55 4.53 0.66 -18.28
C GLU A 55 4.44 0.63 -16.75
N ARG A 56 5.14 1.56 -16.06
CA ARG A 56 5.22 1.63 -14.60
C ARG A 56 4.94 3.05 -14.10
N MET A 57 3.84 3.64 -14.55
CA MET A 57 3.46 4.98 -14.11
C MET A 57 2.70 4.99 -12.79
N HIS A 58 1.84 4.00 -12.59
CA HIS A 58 0.99 3.84 -11.40
C HIS A 58 0.26 2.50 -11.44
N PHE A 59 -0.39 2.15 -10.32
CA PHE A 59 -1.38 1.07 -10.26
C PHE A 59 -2.68 1.65 -9.68
N GLY A 60 -3.70 1.83 -10.52
CA GLY A 60 -4.87 2.61 -10.15
C GLY A 60 -4.45 3.98 -9.63
N VAL A 61 -4.95 4.39 -8.47
CA VAL A 61 -4.58 5.66 -7.84
C VAL A 61 -3.24 5.61 -7.06
N LEU A 62 -2.60 4.44 -6.92
CA LEU A 62 -1.27 4.29 -6.32
C LEU A 62 -0.21 4.82 -7.29
N ARG A 63 0.37 5.98 -6.97
CA ARG A 63 1.28 6.72 -7.86
C ARG A 63 2.76 6.45 -7.57
N VAL A 64 3.14 6.31 -6.30
CA VAL A 64 4.52 6.08 -5.87
C VAL A 64 4.56 4.98 -4.82
N LEU A 65 5.55 4.10 -4.94
CA LEU A 65 5.99 3.19 -3.89
C LEU A 65 7.51 3.09 -3.98
N ASN A 66 8.18 3.87 -3.14
CA ASN A 66 9.62 3.88 -2.99
C ASN A 66 10.03 3.17 -1.70
N ASP A 67 11.14 2.47 -1.77
CA ASP A 67 11.81 1.81 -0.66
C ASP A 67 13.16 2.52 -0.48
N ASP A 68 13.22 3.39 0.52
CA ASP A 68 14.28 4.36 0.70
C ASP A 68 15.15 4.04 1.91
N ILE A 69 16.47 4.11 1.74
CA ILE A 69 17.45 4.03 2.81
C ILE A 69 18.18 5.37 2.87
N VAL A 70 18.05 6.08 3.98
CA VAL A 70 18.68 7.39 4.21
C VAL A 70 19.74 7.27 5.31
N LYS A 71 20.99 7.67 5.03
CA LYS A 71 22.08 7.69 6.01
C LYS A 71 21.79 8.64 7.18
N GLY A 72 22.38 8.35 8.31
CA GLY A 72 22.32 9.21 9.50
C GLY A 72 22.74 10.66 9.20
N GLY A 73 22.02 11.62 9.79
CA GLY A 73 22.25 13.05 9.62
C GLY A 73 21.81 13.63 8.27
N ASN A 74 21.19 12.83 7.39
CA ASN A 74 20.73 13.24 6.07
C ASN A 74 19.20 13.15 5.95
N GLY A 75 18.65 13.70 4.87
CA GLY A 75 17.23 13.71 4.61
C GLY A 75 16.87 14.59 3.44
N PHE A 76 15.58 14.76 3.25
CA PHE A 76 15.00 15.61 2.22
C PHE A 76 14.70 16.98 2.82
N GLY A 77 15.35 18.03 2.29
CA GLY A 77 15.11 19.41 2.67
C GLY A 77 13.68 19.85 2.38
N ALA A 78 13.34 21.08 2.78
CA ALA A 78 11.99 21.62 2.56
C ALA A 78 11.61 21.60 1.07
N HIS A 79 10.48 20.94 0.76
CA HIS A 79 9.94 20.82 -0.58
C HIS A 79 8.40 20.81 -0.55
N PRO A 80 7.74 21.35 -1.60
CA PRO A 80 6.30 21.48 -1.63
C PRO A 80 5.61 20.26 -2.21
N HIS A 81 4.36 20.04 -1.76
CA HIS A 81 3.40 19.13 -2.37
C HIS A 81 2.02 19.78 -2.45
N ASP A 82 1.25 19.38 -3.44
CA ASP A 82 -0.19 19.67 -3.54
C ASP A 82 -0.95 18.43 -4.02
N ASN A 83 -2.20 18.32 -3.60
CA ASN A 83 -3.15 17.30 -4.08
C ASN A 83 -2.56 15.88 -4.14
N MET A 84 -1.91 15.46 -3.06
CA MET A 84 -1.33 14.14 -2.89
C MET A 84 -1.57 13.63 -1.47
N GLU A 85 -1.90 12.37 -1.33
CA GLU A 85 -1.90 11.63 -0.07
C GLU A 85 -0.55 10.92 0.03
N ILE A 86 0.24 11.26 1.04
CA ILE A 86 1.61 10.78 1.22
C ILE A 86 1.69 10.00 2.52
N VAL A 87 2.04 8.71 2.42
CA VAL A 87 2.15 7.79 3.56
C VAL A 87 3.60 7.38 3.71
N SER A 88 4.14 7.53 4.94
CA SER A 88 5.47 7.06 5.32
C SER A 88 5.36 5.91 6.32
N ILE A 89 6.03 4.79 6.02
CA ILE A 89 6.07 3.59 6.87
C ILE A 89 7.53 3.23 7.14
N PRO A 90 8.11 3.61 8.30
CA PRO A 90 9.45 3.20 8.66
C PRO A 90 9.52 1.69 8.94
N LEU A 91 10.40 1.00 8.21
CA LEU A 91 10.71 -0.41 8.38
C LEU A 91 11.81 -0.63 9.40
N LYS A 92 12.75 0.34 9.49
CA LYS A 92 13.87 0.35 10.46
C LYS A 92 14.26 1.78 10.74
N GLY A 93 14.54 2.10 12.02
CA GLY A 93 14.93 3.45 12.44
C GLY A 93 13.75 4.39 12.62
N ALA A 94 13.96 5.68 12.40
CA ALA A 94 12.93 6.71 12.53
C ALA A 94 13.17 7.89 11.58
N LEU A 95 12.07 8.52 11.13
CA LEU A 95 12.08 9.78 10.37
C LEU A 95 11.73 10.94 11.30
N GLU A 96 12.31 12.12 11.04
CA GLU A 96 11.92 13.40 11.61
C GLU A 96 11.17 14.19 10.52
N HIS A 97 9.88 14.45 10.72
CA HIS A 97 9.02 15.22 9.84
C HIS A 97 8.81 16.63 10.41
N LYS A 98 8.90 17.64 9.53
CA LYS A 98 8.51 19.03 9.82
C LYS A 98 7.75 19.60 8.64
N ASP A 99 6.68 20.37 8.91
CA ASP A 99 5.87 20.97 7.86
C ASP A 99 5.37 22.38 8.19
N THR A 100 4.80 23.03 7.18
CA THR A 100 4.27 24.40 7.27
C THR A 100 2.98 24.55 8.06
N THR A 101 2.37 23.45 8.52
CA THR A 101 1.25 23.51 9.49
C THR A 101 1.75 23.64 10.94
N GLY A 102 3.07 23.63 11.15
CA GLY A 102 3.73 23.70 12.44
C GLY A 102 3.96 22.32 13.10
N ARG A 103 3.75 21.23 12.38
CA ARG A 103 4.05 19.87 12.88
C ARG A 103 5.55 19.63 12.90
N HIS A 104 5.98 18.95 13.98
CA HIS A 104 7.32 18.44 14.17
C HIS A 104 7.20 17.13 14.93
N GLU A 105 7.35 16.01 14.21
CA GLU A 105 7.08 14.66 14.75
C GLU A 105 8.21 13.70 14.39
N ILE A 106 8.38 12.68 15.23
CA ILE A 106 9.27 11.55 14.97
C ILE A 106 8.42 10.33 14.65
N ILE A 107 8.60 9.78 13.46
CA ILE A 107 7.89 8.60 12.94
C ILE A 107 8.81 7.40 13.12
N LYS A 108 8.48 6.48 14.01
CA LYS A 108 9.32 5.32 14.36
C LYS A 108 8.86 4.06 13.63
N THR A 109 9.69 3.03 13.68
CA THR A 109 9.26 1.67 13.29
C THR A 109 7.96 1.29 14.02
N ASN A 110 7.01 0.71 13.30
CA ASN A 110 5.62 0.43 13.68
C ASN A 110 4.68 1.65 13.72
N ASP A 111 5.16 2.85 13.46
CA ASP A 111 4.27 3.96 13.15
C ASP A 111 3.89 3.93 11.68
N VAL A 112 2.71 4.43 11.38
CA VAL A 112 2.27 4.81 10.03
C VAL A 112 1.86 6.27 10.09
N GLN A 113 2.45 7.07 9.22
CA GLN A 113 2.17 8.49 9.09
C GLN A 113 1.50 8.77 7.76
N ILE A 114 0.56 9.69 7.75
CA ILE A 114 -0.03 10.24 6.53
C ILE A 114 -0.03 11.76 6.57
N MET A 115 0.37 12.36 5.44
CA MET A 115 0.21 13.78 5.16
C MET A 115 -0.67 13.92 3.93
N SER A 116 -1.84 14.55 4.09
CA SER A 116 -2.66 14.99 2.96
C SER A 116 -2.19 16.38 2.56
N ALA A 117 -1.58 16.51 1.38
CA ALA A 117 -1.04 17.79 0.92
C ALA A 117 -2.13 18.82 0.58
N GLY A 118 -3.30 18.36 0.14
CA GLY A 118 -4.47 19.21 -0.10
C GLY A 118 -4.18 20.43 -0.97
N SER A 119 -4.52 21.62 -0.50
CA SER A 119 -4.32 22.89 -1.23
C SER A 119 -2.86 23.36 -1.28
N GLY A 120 -1.93 22.64 -0.63
CA GLY A 120 -0.51 22.91 -0.63
C GLY A 120 0.11 22.86 0.75
N ILE A 121 1.22 22.14 0.88
CA ILE A 121 2.04 22.02 2.09
C ILE A 121 3.51 21.95 1.68
N THR A 122 4.39 22.52 2.50
CA THR A 122 5.84 22.32 2.37
C THR A 122 6.32 21.56 3.57
N HIS A 123 7.08 20.48 3.36
CA HIS A 123 7.63 19.68 4.43
C HIS A 123 9.09 19.28 4.21
N SER A 124 9.69 18.73 5.25
CA SER A 124 11.01 18.12 5.22
C SER A 124 10.97 16.80 5.97
N GLU A 125 11.76 15.80 5.52
CA GLU A 125 11.87 14.48 6.13
C GLU A 125 13.35 14.14 6.30
N TYR A 126 13.81 14.07 7.53
CA TYR A 126 15.19 13.71 7.86
C TYR A 126 15.27 12.38 8.60
N ASN A 127 16.40 11.71 8.49
CA ASN A 127 16.71 10.63 9.40
C ASN A 127 16.85 11.19 10.82
N ALA A 128 16.07 10.68 11.77
CA ALA A 128 16.12 11.14 13.17
C ALA A 128 17.42 10.76 13.87
N SER A 129 18.17 9.75 13.38
CA SER A 129 19.50 9.38 13.86
C SER A 129 20.57 10.18 13.10
N LYS A 130 21.63 10.56 13.80
CA LYS A 130 22.82 11.18 13.18
C LYS A 130 23.81 10.14 12.63
N THR A 131 23.70 8.90 13.01
CA THR A 131 24.70 7.83 12.74
C THR A 131 24.10 6.64 12.00
N ASP A 132 22.94 6.16 12.42
CA ASP A 132 22.35 4.93 11.92
C ASP A 132 21.41 5.21 10.73
N PRO A 133 21.36 4.35 9.71
CA PRO A 133 20.44 4.53 8.60
C PRO A 133 18.99 4.28 9.00
N VAL A 134 18.08 5.00 8.36
CA VAL A 134 16.64 4.69 8.36
C VAL A 134 16.26 4.03 7.05
N ASN A 135 15.40 2.99 7.09
CA ASN A 135 14.74 2.41 5.93
C ASN A 135 13.23 2.58 6.08
N PHE A 136 12.58 3.12 5.06
CA PHE A 136 11.15 3.37 5.08
C PHE A 136 10.54 3.27 3.67
N LEU A 137 9.24 3.03 3.64
CA LEU A 137 8.45 3.15 2.41
C LEU A 137 7.85 4.55 2.31
N GLN A 138 8.01 5.17 1.14
CA GLN A 138 7.33 6.40 0.76
C GLN A 138 6.25 6.05 -0.28
N ILE A 139 4.98 6.26 0.06
CA ILE A 139 3.84 5.83 -0.74
C ILE A 139 2.97 7.04 -1.05
N TRP A 140 2.70 7.29 -2.34
CA TRP A 140 1.85 8.40 -2.78
C TRP A 140 0.61 7.88 -3.49
N VAL A 141 -0.53 8.45 -3.12
CA VAL A 141 -1.84 8.11 -3.68
C VAL A 141 -2.52 9.38 -4.17
N PHE A 142 -3.08 9.35 -5.38
CA PHE A 142 -3.91 10.45 -5.86
C PHE A 142 -5.14 10.61 -4.96
N PRO A 143 -5.46 11.84 -4.49
CA PRO A 143 -6.58 12.04 -3.58
C PRO A 143 -7.93 11.91 -4.30
N LYS A 144 -8.97 11.55 -3.54
CA LYS A 144 -10.36 11.54 -4.00
C LYS A 144 -10.91 12.95 -4.19
N VAL A 145 -10.63 13.83 -3.23
CA VAL A 145 -11.05 15.24 -3.23
C VAL A 145 -9.81 16.12 -3.25
N LYS A 146 -9.76 17.03 -4.22
CA LYS A 146 -8.67 18.01 -4.35
C LYS A 146 -8.90 19.24 -3.48
N ASN A 147 -7.82 19.96 -3.19
CA ASN A 147 -7.79 21.25 -2.50
C ASN A 147 -8.44 21.22 -1.10
N ILE A 148 -8.41 20.06 -0.43
CA ILE A 148 -8.76 19.99 0.99
C ILE A 148 -7.73 20.78 1.81
N ALA A 149 -8.06 21.13 3.05
CA ALA A 149 -7.08 21.68 3.98
C ALA A 149 -5.97 20.64 4.21
N PRO A 150 -4.68 21.04 4.20
CA PRO A 150 -3.58 20.16 4.55
C PRO A 150 -3.77 19.55 5.94
N ARG A 151 -3.42 18.28 6.07
CA ARG A 151 -3.56 17.54 7.35
C ARG A 151 -2.44 16.56 7.56
N TYR A 152 -2.22 16.22 8.82
CA TYR A 152 -1.25 15.24 9.28
C TYR A 152 -1.91 14.30 10.27
N GLU A 153 -1.62 13.00 10.17
CA GLU A 153 -2.01 12.00 11.17
C GLU A 153 -0.91 10.93 11.28
N GLN A 154 -0.71 10.43 12.49
CA GLN A 154 0.22 9.35 12.80
C GLN A 154 -0.37 8.45 13.86
N LYS A 155 -0.21 7.13 13.70
CA LYS A 155 -0.58 6.12 14.70
C LYS A 155 0.52 5.07 14.82
N THR A 156 0.72 4.57 16.04
CA THR A 156 1.56 3.39 16.32
C THR A 156 0.69 2.14 16.29
N PHE A 157 1.15 1.09 15.60
CA PHE A 157 0.45 -0.18 15.44
C PHE A 157 1.23 -1.29 16.13
N ASP A 158 0.53 -2.08 16.97
CA ASP A 158 1.14 -3.25 17.61
C ASP A 158 1.43 -4.34 16.57
N PRO A 159 2.71 -4.75 16.38
CA PRO A 159 3.06 -5.81 15.44
C PRO A 159 2.46 -7.17 15.81
N ALA A 160 2.16 -7.45 17.08
CA ALA A 160 1.47 -8.67 17.49
C ALA A 160 0.03 -8.74 16.94
N ALA A 161 -0.60 -7.60 16.69
CA ALA A 161 -1.94 -7.52 16.14
C ALA A 161 -2.04 -7.97 14.67
N ARG A 162 -0.90 -8.16 13.97
CA ARG A 162 -0.84 -8.58 12.56
C ARG A 162 -0.25 -9.98 12.34
N GLU A 163 -0.05 -10.76 13.41
CA GLU A 163 0.43 -12.14 13.30
C GLU A 163 -0.65 -13.04 12.68
N ASN A 164 -0.31 -13.68 11.56
CA ASN A 164 -1.19 -14.54 10.74
C ASN A 164 -2.52 -13.88 10.32
N LYS A 165 -2.53 -12.56 10.18
CA LYS A 165 -3.67 -11.77 9.67
C LYS A 165 -3.21 -10.44 9.11
N PHE A 166 -4.10 -9.74 8.41
CA PHE A 166 -3.87 -8.40 7.90
C PHE A 166 -4.49 -7.36 8.82
N GLN A 167 -3.65 -6.50 9.41
CA GLN A 167 -4.06 -5.34 10.21
C GLN A 167 -4.20 -4.13 9.28
N VAL A 168 -5.36 -3.50 9.25
CA VAL A 168 -5.58 -2.24 8.53
C VAL A 168 -4.80 -1.14 9.24
N VAL A 169 -3.93 -0.43 8.50
CA VAL A 169 -3.11 0.66 9.00
C VAL A 169 -3.43 2.01 8.36
N VAL A 170 -4.07 2.00 7.17
CA VAL A 170 -4.61 3.19 6.49
C VAL A 170 -6.02 2.87 6.01
N SER A 171 -6.99 3.76 6.20
CA SER A 171 -8.37 3.56 5.75
C SER A 171 -9.09 4.87 5.45
N PRO A 172 -10.20 4.85 4.65
CA PRO A 172 -11.04 6.02 4.41
C PRO A 172 -11.99 6.36 5.57
N GLU A 173 -11.99 5.57 6.64
CA GLU A 173 -12.83 5.78 7.81
C GLU A 173 -12.14 6.76 8.78
N GLN A 174 -12.72 7.97 8.97
CA GLN A 174 -12.12 9.03 9.81
C GLN A 174 -11.91 8.62 11.29
N ASN A 175 -12.69 7.69 11.80
CA ASN A 175 -12.59 7.20 13.17
C ASN A 175 -12.28 5.68 13.18
N GLY A 176 -11.68 5.18 12.11
CA GLY A 176 -11.28 3.77 11.99
C GLY A 176 -10.00 3.42 12.74
N ASP A 177 -9.64 2.15 12.66
CA ASP A 177 -8.41 1.64 13.28
C ASP A 177 -7.15 2.19 12.59
N GLY A 178 -7.18 2.44 11.27
CA GLY A 178 -6.10 3.01 10.48
C GLY A 178 -5.95 4.52 10.62
N VAL A 179 -4.86 5.11 10.06
CA VAL A 179 -4.80 6.54 9.79
C VAL A 179 -5.72 6.87 8.61
N TYR A 180 -6.41 8.01 8.66
CA TYR A 180 -7.38 8.39 7.64
C TYR A 180 -6.71 8.85 6.34
N ILE A 181 -7.16 8.32 5.19
CA ILE A 181 -6.75 8.75 3.85
C ILE A 181 -7.94 9.37 3.09
N ASN A 182 -7.70 10.48 2.38
CA ASN A 182 -8.68 11.09 1.48
C ASN A 182 -8.74 10.36 0.12
N GLN A 183 -8.96 9.04 0.19
CA GLN A 183 -9.18 8.16 -0.95
C GLN A 183 -9.91 6.90 -0.50
N ASP A 184 -10.67 6.25 -1.38
CA ASP A 184 -11.30 4.94 -1.10
C ASP A 184 -10.24 3.82 -1.14
N ALA A 185 -9.23 3.93 -0.28
CA ALA A 185 -8.06 3.07 -0.23
C ALA A 185 -7.83 2.51 1.19
N TRP A 186 -7.34 1.27 1.26
CA TRP A 186 -6.97 0.59 2.51
C TRP A 186 -5.56 0.03 2.37
N PHE A 187 -4.71 0.31 3.36
CA PHE A 187 -3.41 -0.35 3.47
C PHE A 187 -3.44 -1.30 4.65
N SER A 188 -2.92 -2.50 4.44
CA SER A 188 -2.89 -3.53 5.49
C SER A 188 -1.52 -4.17 5.56
N LEU A 189 -1.00 -4.33 6.78
CA LEU A 189 0.25 -5.04 7.08
C LEU A 189 -0.07 -6.42 7.64
N GLY A 190 0.68 -7.44 7.22
CA GLY A 190 0.58 -8.80 7.73
C GLY A 190 1.95 -9.39 8.01
N THR A 191 2.08 -10.11 9.12
CA THR A 191 3.22 -10.96 9.47
C THR A 191 2.74 -12.40 9.45
N LEU A 192 3.15 -13.16 8.44
CA LEU A 192 2.64 -14.50 8.16
C LEU A 192 3.71 -15.53 8.47
N LYS A 193 3.37 -16.54 9.27
CA LYS A 193 4.25 -17.66 9.55
C LYS A 193 4.33 -18.59 8.34
N LYS A 194 5.46 -19.25 8.17
CA LYS A 194 5.65 -20.26 7.14
C LYS A 194 4.48 -21.26 7.09
N ASP A 195 4.06 -21.60 5.88
CA ASP A 195 2.95 -22.52 5.54
C ASP A 195 1.55 -22.01 5.93
N PHE A 196 1.44 -20.79 6.49
CA PHE A 196 0.15 -20.18 6.76
C PHE A 196 -0.50 -19.67 5.48
N THR A 197 -1.78 -20.02 5.31
CA THR A 197 -2.60 -19.55 4.17
C THR A 197 -3.77 -18.73 4.71
N THR A 198 -4.00 -17.59 4.06
CA THR A 198 -5.10 -16.68 4.37
C THR A 198 -5.72 -16.14 3.09
N SER A 199 -6.91 -15.56 3.21
CA SER A 199 -7.56 -14.83 2.13
C SER A 199 -7.69 -13.35 2.50
N TYR A 200 -7.61 -12.48 1.49
CA TYR A 200 -7.91 -11.05 1.61
C TYR A 200 -9.09 -10.73 0.70
N ALA A 201 -10.19 -10.24 1.27
CA ALA A 201 -11.33 -9.72 0.50
C ALA A 201 -11.05 -8.27 0.10
N VAL A 202 -11.18 -7.96 -1.19
CA VAL A 202 -11.07 -6.60 -1.72
C VAL A 202 -12.12 -5.71 -1.05
N LYS A 203 -11.70 -4.59 -0.48
CA LYS A 203 -12.53 -3.77 0.41
C LYS A 203 -13.66 -3.06 -0.31
N ARG A 204 -13.48 -2.75 -1.59
CA ARG A 204 -14.47 -2.04 -2.40
C ARG A 204 -14.49 -2.59 -3.82
N GLN A 205 -15.69 -2.77 -4.37
CA GLN A 205 -15.86 -3.13 -5.77
C GLN A 205 -15.19 -2.08 -6.68
N GLY A 206 -14.41 -2.53 -7.65
CA GLY A 206 -13.64 -1.68 -8.56
C GLY A 206 -12.24 -1.32 -8.06
N ASN A 207 -11.88 -1.72 -6.84
CA ASN A 207 -10.50 -1.65 -6.38
C ASN A 207 -9.67 -2.81 -6.95
N GLY A 208 -8.37 -2.57 -7.07
CA GLY A 208 -7.34 -3.58 -7.21
C GLY A 208 -6.45 -3.61 -5.97
N VAL A 209 -5.69 -4.68 -5.80
CA VAL A 209 -4.75 -4.81 -4.68
C VAL A 209 -3.33 -4.91 -5.22
N TYR A 210 -2.47 -4.01 -4.78
CA TYR A 210 -1.03 -4.12 -5.00
C TYR A 210 -0.41 -4.78 -3.78
N VAL A 211 0.08 -6.01 -3.97
CA VAL A 211 0.80 -6.80 -2.95
C VAL A 211 2.27 -6.44 -3.03
N PHE A 212 2.88 -6.06 -1.92
CA PHE A 212 4.31 -5.78 -1.82
C PHE A 212 4.93 -6.61 -0.68
N VAL A 213 5.89 -7.46 -1.02
CA VAL A 213 6.55 -8.35 -0.04
C VAL A 213 7.65 -7.57 0.67
N LEU A 214 7.49 -7.31 1.96
CA LEU A 214 8.49 -6.60 2.77
C LEU A 214 9.66 -7.51 3.15
N ALA A 215 9.38 -8.78 3.44
CA ALA A 215 10.36 -9.80 3.77
C ALA A 215 9.82 -11.20 3.51
N GLY A 216 10.68 -12.16 3.25
CA GLY A 216 10.33 -13.56 3.01
C GLY A 216 9.79 -13.83 1.61
N GLU A 217 9.02 -14.90 1.49
CA GLU A 217 8.44 -15.38 0.23
C GLU A 217 6.97 -15.75 0.43
N VAL A 218 6.12 -15.36 -0.52
CA VAL A 218 4.70 -15.71 -0.53
C VAL A 218 4.25 -16.21 -1.91
N THR A 219 3.17 -16.96 -1.94
CA THR A 219 2.43 -17.29 -3.16
C THR A 219 1.07 -16.60 -3.12
N VAL A 220 0.77 -15.76 -4.10
CA VAL A 220 -0.48 -15.02 -4.22
C VAL A 220 -1.23 -15.49 -5.46
N ASN A 221 -2.42 -16.10 -5.30
CA ASN A 221 -3.20 -16.69 -6.40
C ASN A 221 -2.35 -17.58 -7.35
N GLY A 222 -1.41 -18.37 -6.79
CA GLY A 222 -0.49 -19.23 -7.54
C GLY A 222 0.78 -18.55 -8.04
N GLN A 223 0.89 -17.21 -7.97
CA GLN A 223 2.10 -16.46 -8.34
C GLN A 223 3.07 -16.36 -7.16
N LYS A 224 4.29 -16.86 -7.31
CA LYS A 224 5.37 -16.72 -6.31
C LYS A 224 5.95 -15.33 -6.34
N LEU A 225 6.18 -14.77 -5.15
CA LEU A 225 6.81 -13.47 -4.92
C LEU A 225 7.87 -13.62 -3.82
N SER A 226 9.00 -12.97 -4.01
CA SER A 226 10.10 -12.88 -3.05
C SER A 226 10.19 -11.48 -2.45
N THR A 227 11.06 -11.30 -1.49
CA THR A 227 11.31 -10.01 -0.81
C THR A 227 11.43 -8.86 -1.81
N ARG A 228 10.64 -7.81 -1.61
CA ARG A 228 10.55 -6.58 -2.42
C ARG A 228 9.94 -6.74 -3.81
N ASP A 229 9.42 -7.91 -4.16
CA ASP A 229 8.56 -8.04 -5.34
C ASP A 229 7.21 -7.37 -5.11
N GLY A 230 6.64 -6.85 -6.20
CA GLY A 230 5.30 -6.28 -6.24
C GLY A 230 4.41 -7.04 -7.21
N LEU A 231 3.13 -7.20 -6.87
CA LEU A 231 2.10 -7.81 -7.73
C LEU A 231 0.83 -6.97 -7.67
N GLY A 232 0.49 -6.32 -8.77
CA GLY A 232 -0.81 -5.67 -8.93
C GLY A 232 -1.85 -6.68 -9.43
N ILE A 233 -3.00 -6.74 -8.77
CA ILE A 233 -4.13 -7.62 -9.12
C ILE A 233 -5.40 -6.78 -9.16
N SER A 234 -6.15 -6.86 -10.25
CA SER A 234 -7.44 -6.20 -10.41
C SER A 234 -8.49 -7.13 -11.03
N GLU A 235 -9.74 -6.69 -11.04
CA GLU A 235 -10.88 -7.49 -11.52
C GLU A 235 -11.04 -8.81 -10.73
N THR A 236 -10.86 -8.74 -9.40
CA THR A 236 -11.05 -9.85 -8.46
C THR A 236 -11.77 -9.37 -7.21
N GLU A 237 -12.44 -10.26 -6.53
CA GLU A 237 -13.12 -9.98 -5.25
C GLU A 237 -12.25 -10.38 -4.04
N SER A 238 -11.26 -11.26 -4.25
CA SER A 238 -10.40 -11.74 -3.17
C SER A 238 -9.07 -12.27 -3.69
N LEU A 239 -8.08 -12.34 -2.79
CA LEU A 239 -6.77 -12.94 -3.01
C LEU A 239 -6.57 -14.09 -2.04
N SER A 240 -5.94 -15.18 -2.51
CA SER A 240 -5.38 -16.23 -1.65
C SER A 240 -3.89 -15.99 -1.49
N ILE A 241 -3.40 -15.95 -0.25
CA ILE A 241 -2.00 -15.66 0.07
C ILE A 241 -1.48 -16.77 0.98
N THR A 242 -0.42 -17.45 0.53
CA THR A 242 0.29 -18.47 1.30
C THR A 242 1.72 -18.02 1.56
N ALA A 243 2.16 -18.05 2.80
CA ALA A 243 3.54 -17.76 3.17
C ALA A 243 4.42 -19.01 2.93
N ASN A 244 5.40 -18.92 2.04
CA ASN A 244 6.34 -20.03 1.76
C ASN A 244 7.49 -20.07 2.77
N THR A 245 7.78 -18.93 3.39
CA THR A 245 8.68 -18.74 4.54
C THR A 245 7.96 -17.85 5.56
N ASP A 246 8.55 -17.57 6.72
CA ASP A 246 8.09 -16.43 7.52
C ASP A 246 8.17 -15.19 6.65
N ALA A 247 7.09 -14.42 6.56
CA ALA A 247 6.97 -13.30 5.61
C ALA A 247 6.26 -12.08 6.21
N GLU A 248 6.68 -10.90 5.74
CA GLU A 248 5.97 -9.64 5.98
C GLU A 248 5.44 -9.08 4.67
N VAL A 249 4.17 -8.70 4.65
CA VAL A 249 3.46 -8.28 3.44
C VAL A 249 2.69 -6.99 3.68
N LEU A 250 2.79 -6.07 2.73
CA LEU A 250 1.95 -4.89 2.62
C LEU A 250 0.94 -5.07 1.49
N LEU A 251 -0.34 -4.88 1.78
CA LEU A 251 -1.42 -4.84 0.81
C LEU A 251 -1.90 -3.39 0.65
N LEU A 252 -1.96 -2.92 -0.58
CA LEU A 252 -2.43 -1.59 -0.97
C LEU A 252 -3.68 -1.79 -1.85
N ASP A 253 -4.85 -1.75 -1.23
CA ASP A 253 -6.17 -1.90 -1.87
C ASP A 253 -6.63 -0.50 -2.31
N VAL A 254 -6.67 -0.26 -3.61
CA VAL A 254 -6.83 1.08 -4.19
C VAL A 254 -7.80 1.07 -5.37
N PRO A 255 -8.56 2.17 -5.60
CA PRO A 255 -9.37 2.33 -6.79
C PRO A 255 -8.54 2.19 -8.08
N MET A 256 -9.07 1.45 -9.04
CA MET A 256 -8.52 1.40 -10.40
C MET A 256 -9.05 2.59 -11.22
N MET A 257 -8.18 3.20 -12.06
CA MET A 257 -8.52 4.32 -12.95
C MET A 257 -8.96 3.80 -14.32
#